data_21825d01783dd4c2921c54a641133040
#
_entry.id   21825d01783dd4c2921c54a641133040
#
_cell.length_a   1.000
_cell.length_b   1.000
_cell.length_c   1.000
_cell.angle_alpha   90.00
_cell.angle_beta   90.00
_cell.angle_gamma   90.00
#
_symmetry.space_group_name_H-M   'P 1'
#
loop_
_entity.id
_entity.type
_entity.pdbx_description
1 polymer ?
#
loop_
_entity_poly.entity_id
_entity_poly.type
_entity_poly.pdbx_seq_one_letter_code
_entity_poly.pdbx_strand_id
1 'polypeptide(L)'
;MIRLMSDATTPLIAVLTGARLARRLPALTAFTQAARPSALAQHPGWLAVLRDGLDHDTYAIKATVGGRVCGYLPLSFVQSALFGRFLVSLPYLNSNGVVAESPEVQSLLVNRAVQLADELNARHLELRHETPIDHPALNGRLTTKVHMRLPLPATTEVLWKGLDAKVRNQVRKGEKGNFTMAWGGLDRLDDFYAVMCRNMRDLGTPIYGRKLFEAILTTFPLTAQSGAEIGTLLDGSKPIAVALLLHGNGVTEVPTASSLREYNASSANMLMYRHLLDRAVERGQLVFDFGRSTADGPTFKFKRQWGAEVHPATWQYYLCNGETGEMRPDNPKYQRLIRLWQRLPVRVTQAIGPAIVRGIP
;
A
#
# COMPACT_ATOMS: atom_id res chain seq x y z
N MET A 1 16.29 -15.30 51.62
CA MET A 1 16.49 -15.41 50.17
C MET A 1 15.18 -15.00 49.50
N ILE A 2 15.00 -13.68 49.32
CA ILE A 2 13.79 -13.10 48.74
C ILE A 2 13.95 -13.20 47.21
N ARG A 3 13.22 -14.12 46.61
CA ARG A 3 13.11 -14.23 45.15
C ARG A 3 12.27 -13.03 44.70
N LEU A 4 12.92 -12.02 44.11
CA LEU A 4 12.26 -10.96 43.35
C LEU A 4 11.42 -11.63 42.27
N MET A 5 10.11 -11.74 42.52
CA MET A 5 9.13 -12.01 41.46
C MET A 5 9.24 -10.81 40.48
N SER A 6 9.88 -10.99 39.36
CA SER A 6 9.85 -10.05 38.25
C SER A 6 8.37 -9.86 37.89
N ASP A 7 7.87 -8.62 38.04
CA ASP A 7 6.53 -8.23 37.63
C ASP A 7 6.31 -8.64 36.18
N ALA A 8 5.61 -9.76 35.95
CA ALA A 8 5.27 -10.32 34.64
C ALA A 8 4.29 -9.41 33.85
N THR A 9 3.96 -8.24 34.39
CA THR A 9 2.95 -7.32 33.85
C THR A 9 3.52 -6.17 33.05
N THR A 10 4.80 -5.80 33.22
CA THR A 10 5.40 -4.65 32.50
C THR A 10 5.81 -5.05 31.09
N PRO A 11 5.32 -4.32 30.04
CA PRO A 11 5.71 -4.60 28.67
C PRO A 11 7.20 -4.29 28.41
N LEU A 12 7.92 -5.26 27.84
CA LEU A 12 9.29 -5.07 27.36
C LEU A 12 9.24 -4.63 25.89
N ILE A 13 9.88 -3.49 25.58
CA ILE A 13 9.94 -2.92 24.24
C ILE A 13 11.29 -3.25 23.61
N ALA A 14 11.25 -3.76 22.37
CA ALA A 14 12.45 -4.08 21.60
C ALA A 14 12.33 -3.59 20.16
N VAL A 15 13.41 -3.01 19.64
CA VAL A 15 13.56 -2.72 18.21
C VAL A 15 14.25 -3.90 17.54
N LEU A 16 13.62 -4.43 16.51
CA LEU A 16 14.10 -5.54 15.71
C LEU A 16 14.49 -5.03 14.31
N THR A 17 15.65 -5.43 13.81
CA THR A 17 16.13 -5.14 12.47
C THR A 17 16.99 -6.30 11.94
N GLY A 18 17.25 -6.33 10.63
CA GLY A 18 18.12 -7.34 9.98
C GLY A 18 17.74 -8.79 10.32
N ALA A 19 18.73 -9.61 10.67
CA ALA A 19 18.52 -11.02 10.96
C ALA A 19 17.65 -11.27 12.21
N ARG A 20 17.64 -10.35 13.18
CA ARG A 20 16.76 -10.46 14.37
C ARG A 20 15.30 -10.29 13.97
N LEU A 21 15.00 -9.33 13.09
CA LEU A 21 13.67 -9.12 12.55
C LEU A 21 13.21 -10.34 11.74
N ALA A 22 14.04 -10.84 10.81
CA ALA A 22 13.71 -11.99 9.98
C ALA A 22 13.30 -13.22 10.81
N ARG A 23 14.03 -13.52 11.88
CA ARG A 23 13.70 -14.65 12.80
C ARG A 23 12.41 -14.45 13.59
N ARG A 24 11.92 -13.22 13.75
CA ARG A 24 10.73 -12.91 14.54
C ARG A 24 9.48 -12.63 13.68
N LEU A 25 9.61 -12.53 12.37
CA LEU A 25 8.48 -12.32 11.47
C LEU A 25 7.33 -13.31 11.68
N PRO A 26 7.54 -14.65 11.86
CA PRO A 26 6.43 -15.56 12.10
C PRO A 26 5.61 -15.23 13.36
N ALA A 27 6.27 -14.88 14.46
CA ALA A 27 5.59 -14.51 15.70
C ALA A 27 4.84 -13.18 15.58
N LEU A 28 5.39 -12.20 14.85
CA LEU A 28 4.72 -10.93 14.56
C LEU A 28 3.50 -11.15 13.65
N THR A 29 3.62 -12.04 12.65
CA THR A 29 2.51 -12.41 11.76
C THR A 29 1.38 -13.06 12.55
N ALA A 30 1.68 -14.03 13.40
CA ALA A 30 0.67 -14.68 14.26
C ALA A 30 -0.04 -13.66 15.15
N PHE A 31 0.71 -12.73 15.77
CA PHE A 31 0.13 -11.65 16.58
C PHE A 31 -0.79 -10.73 15.77
N THR A 32 -0.34 -10.23 14.62
CA THR A 32 -1.15 -9.30 13.80
C THR A 32 -2.39 -9.95 13.24
N GLN A 33 -2.33 -11.23 12.86
CA GLN A 33 -3.49 -11.99 12.38
C GLN A 33 -4.53 -12.24 13.49
N ALA A 34 -4.08 -12.47 14.72
CA ALA A 34 -4.96 -12.66 15.87
C ALA A 34 -5.58 -11.34 16.36
N ALA A 35 -4.78 -10.26 16.42
CA ALA A 35 -5.20 -8.97 16.96
C ALA A 35 -6.14 -8.21 16.01
N ARG A 36 -5.92 -8.30 14.71
CA ARG A 36 -6.76 -7.73 13.66
C ARG A 36 -6.67 -8.62 12.43
N PRO A 37 -7.73 -9.36 12.07
CA PRO A 37 -7.85 -9.92 10.73
C PRO A 37 -7.82 -8.75 9.74
N SER A 38 -6.64 -8.44 9.23
CA SER A 38 -6.40 -7.25 8.44
C SER A 38 -6.01 -7.63 7.02
N ALA A 39 -6.24 -6.72 6.08
CA ALA A 39 -5.85 -6.87 4.69
C ALA A 39 -4.37 -7.30 4.56
N LEU A 40 -4.03 -8.00 3.48
CA LEU A 40 -2.65 -8.44 3.22
C LEU A 40 -1.65 -7.28 3.22
N ALA A 41 -2.10 -6.06 2.86
CA ALA A 41 -1.29 -4.84 2.93
C ALA A 41 -0.78 -4.50 4.34
N GLN A 42 -1.38 -5.08 5.40
CA GLN A 42 -0.93 -4.87 6.78
C GLN A 42 -0.06 -6.01 7.33
N HIS A 43 0.26 -6.99 6.50
CA HIS A 43 1.04 -8.17 6.90
C HIS A 43 2.52 -7.80 7.18
N PRO A 44 3.14 -8.28 8.29
CA PRO A 44 4.55 -7.99 8.63
C PRO A 44 5.58 -8.35 7.55
N GLY A 45 5.25 -9.25 6.63
CA GLY A 45 6.07 -9.60 5.47
C GLY A 45 6.45 -8.40 4.58
N TRP A 46 5.70 -7.30 4.65
CA TRP A 46 6.04 -6.07 3.93
C TRP A 46 7.38 -5.47 4.35
N LEU A 47 7.85 -5.72 5.58
CA LEU A 47 9.19 -5.33 5.99
C LEU A 47 10.28 -6.02 5.14
N ALA A 48 10.07 -7.29 4.78
CA ALA A 48 10.96 -7.99 3.85
C ALA A 48 10.82 -7.43 2.42
N VAL A 49 9.59 -7.19 1.94
CA VAL A 49 9.34 -6.59 0.61
C VAL A 49 10.05 -5.24 0.46
N LEU A 50 9.96 -4.36 1.45
CA LEU A 50 10.59 -3.03 1.37
C LEU A 50 12.12 -3.11 1.46
N ARG A 51 12.66 -4.03 2.26
CA ARG A 51 14.09 -4.29 2.31
C ARG A 51 14.60 -4.83 0.98
N ASP A 52 13.98 -5.90 0.46
CA ASP A 52 14.47 -6.65 -0.69
C ASP A 52 14.13 -5.95 -2.02
N GLY A 53 12.98 -5.26 -2.10
CA GLY A 53 12.50 -4.60 -3.30
C GLY A 53 12.99 -3.15 -3.48
N LEU A 54 13.27 -2.43 -2.38
CA LEU A 54 13.62 -1.01 -2.40
C LEU A 54 14.92 -0.67 -1.66
N ASP A 55 15.60 -1.66 -1.08
CA ASP A 55 16.81 -1.50 -0.26
C ASP A 55 16.61 -0.50 0.92
N HIS A 56 15.44 -0.55 1.56
CA HIS A 56 15.17 0.25 2.75
C HIS A 56 15.59 -0.46 4.02
N ASP A 57 16.13 0.27 4.98
CA ASP A 57 16.29 -0.21 6.34
C ASP A 57 14.91 -0.38 6.98
N THR A 58 14.62 -1.57 7.50
CA THR A 58 13.33 -1.90 8.08
C THR A 58 13.45 -2.27 9.54
N TYR A 59 12.47 -1.83 10.33
CA TYR A 59 12.42 -1.99 11.77
C TYR A 59 11.04 -2.52 12.18
N ALA A 60 11.02 -3.35 13.20
CA ALA A 60 9.79 -3.68 13.92
C ALA A 60 9.98 -3.31 15.40
N ILE A 61 9.15 -2.41 15.91
CA ILE A 61 9.07 -2.19 17.36
C ILE A 61 8.06 -3.19 17.92
N LYS A 62 8.53 -4.01 18.86
CA LYS A 62 7.76 -5.10 19.46
C LYS A 62 7.61 -4.86 20.95
N ALA A 63 6.39 -4.99 21.46
CA ALA A 63 6.11 -5.09 22.89
C ALA A 63 5.82 -6.54 23.28
N THR A 64 6.34 -6.98 24.41
CA THR A 64 6.10 -8.33 24.95
C THR A 64 5.82 -8.28 26.44
N VAL A 65 4.85 -9.09 26.91
CA VAL A 65 4.55 -9.34 28.32
C VAL A 65 4.67 -10.84 28.55
N GLY A 66 5.46 -11.26 29.54
CA GLY A 66 5.69 -12.68 29.81
C GLY A 66 6.21 -13.49 28.61
N GLY A 67 6.94 -12.87 27.69
CA GLY A 67 7.42 -13.48 26.47
C GLY A 67 6.43 -13.52 25.29
N ARG A 68 5.14 -13.21 25.50
CA ARG A 68 4.09 -13.12 24.49
C ARG A 68 4.10 -11.73 23.86
N VAL A 69 3.93 -11.65 22.54
CA VAL A 69 3.77 -10.36 21.83
C VAL A 69 2.41 -9.75 22.19
N CYS A 70 2.41 -8.50 22.61
CA CYS A 70 1.21 -7.71 22.94
C CYS A 70 1.15 -6.38 22.16
N GLY A 71 2.17 -6.08 21.33
CA GLY A 71 2.18 -4.90 20.51
C GLY A 71 3.23 -4.95 19.40
N TYR A 72 2.93 -4.28 18.30
CA TYR A 72 3.75 -4.25 17.10
C TYR A 72 3.59 -2.93 16.34
N LEU A 73 4.70 -2.37 15.87
CA LEU A 73 4.73 -1.23 14.96
C LEU A 73 5.81 -1.46 13.90
N PRO A 74 5.42 -1.65 12.62
CA PRO A 74 6.36 -1.75 11.51
C PRO A 74 6.83 -0.36 11.09
N LEU A 75 8.11 -0.22 10.79
CA LEU A 75 8.71 1.02 10.32
C LEU A 75 9.72 0.76 9.21
N SER A 76 9.82 1.69 8.28
CA SER A 76 10.85 1.72 7.25
C SER A 76 11.52 3.09 7.25
N PHE A 77 12.85 3.08 7.15
CA PHE A 77 13.63 4.30 7.06
C PHE A 77 13.89 4.64 5.60
N VAL A 78 13.23 5.68 5.12
CA VAL A 78 13.37 6.20 3.76
C VAL A 78 14.43 7.26 3.75
N GLN A 79 15.48 7.06 2.96
CA GLN A 79 16.58 8.01 2.81
C GLN A 79 16.68 8.51 1.38
N SER A 80 16.74 9.81 1.20
CA SER A 80 16.88 10.46 -0.09
C SER A 80 17.79 11.67 0.01
N ALA A 81 18.73 11.77 -0.93
CA ALA A 81 19.56 12.97 -1.06
C ALA A 81 18.73 14.19 -1.51
N LEU A 82 17.59 13.98 -2.18
CA LEU A 82 16.72 15.04 -2.69
C LEU A 82 15.63 15.45 -1.69
N PHE A 83 15.09 14.50 -0.92
CA PHE A 83 13.88 14.72 -0.12
C PHE A 83 14.15 14.68 1.39
N GLY A 84 15.26 14.07 1.83
CA GLY A 84 15.62 13.96 3.23
C GLY A 84 15.49 12.55 3.80
N ARG A 85 15.27 12.45 5.12
CA ARG A 85 15.22 11.20 5.88
C ARG A 85 13.87 11.11 6.58
N PHE A 86 13.20 9.99 6.46
CA PHE A 86 11.85 9.79 6.99
C PHE A 86 11.73 8.42 7.64
N LEU A 87 11.11 8.34 8.79
CA LEU A 87 10.74 7.08 9.42
C LEU A 87 9.23 6.88 9.26
N VAL A 88 8.82 5.85 8.52
CA VAL A 88 7.42 5.72 8.08
C VAL A 88 6.88 4.32 8.40
N SER A 89 5.66 4.26 8.88
CA SER A 89 4.98 2.97 9.09
C SER A 89 4.53 2.40 7.74
N LEU A 90 5.42 1.63 7.11
CA LEU A 90 5.30 1.01 5.78
C LEU A 90 4.94 2.03 4.67
N PRO A 91 5.92 2.77 4.16
CA PRO A 91 5.73 3.66 3.01
C PRO A 91 5.17 2.88 1.81
N TYR A 92 4.51 3.61 0.90
CA TYR A 92 3.88 3.08 -0.33
C TYR A 92 2.62 2.25 -0.11
N LEU A 93 2.28 1.90 1.13
CA LEU A 93 1.02 1.28 1.50
C LEU A 93 0.03 2.32 2.02
N ASN A 94 -1.26 2.01 1.93
CA ASN A 94 -2.30 2.97 2.27
C ASN A 94 -2.49 3.15 3.78
N SER A 95 -2.43 2.07 4.54
CA SER A 95 -2.72 2.04 5.97
C SER A 95 -1.84 1.01 6.66
N ASN A 96 -1.07 1.47 7.63
CA ASN A 96 -0.27 0.59 8.51
C ASN A 96 0.25 1.41 9.70
N GLY A 97 -0.18 1.09 10.88
CA GLY A 97 0.16 1.82 12.10
C GLY A 97 0.43 0.87 13.25
N VAL A 98 0.23 1.39 14.44
CA VAL A 98 0.39 0.62 15.68
C VAL A 98 -0.69 -0.45 15.79
N VAL A 99 -0.30 -1.68 16.12
CA VAL A 99 -1.17 -2.76 16.56
C VAL A 99 -0.82 -3.07 18.01
N ALA A 100 -1.74 -2.87 18.94
CA ALA A 100 -1.50 -3.06 20.38
C ALA A 100 -2.76 -3.57 21.07
N GLU A 101 -2.56 -4.35 22.13
CA GLU A 101 -3.65 -4.90 22.94
C GLU A 101 -4.24 -3.87 23.93
N SER A 102 -3.48 -2.81 24.23
CA SER A 102 -3.96 -1.74 25.12
C SER A 102 -3.40 -0.36 24.74
N PRO A 103 -4.06 0.74 25.18
CA PRO A 103 -3.56 2.11 24.96
C PRO A 103 -2.17 2.35 25.56
N GLU A 104 -1.84 1.71 26.69
CA GLU A 104 -0.54 1.83 27.34
C GLU A 104 0.56 1.23 26.46
N VAL A 105 0.33 0.03 25.91
CA VAL A 105 1.26 -0.62 24.98
C VAL A 105 1.39 0.22 23.70
N GLN A 106 0.29 0.76 23.20
CA GLN A 106 0.30 1.67 22.04
C GLN A 106 1.20 2.88 22.30
N SER A 107 1.05 3.54 23.46
CA SER A 107 1.86 4.71 23.84
C SER A 107 3.35 4.35 23.96
N LEU A 108 3.70 3.21 24.56
CA LEU A 108 5.08 2.74 24.65
C LEU A 108 5.71 2.50 23.27
N LEU A 109 4.96 1.92 22.33
CA LEU A 109 5.43 1.72 20.95
C LEU A 109 5.69 3.06 20.23
N VAL A 110 4.78 4.03 20.39
CA VAL A 110 4.95 5.37 19.80
C VAL A 110 6.14 6.10 20.43
N ASN A 111 6.29 6.08 21.75
CA ASN A 111 7.43 6.66 22.44
C ASN A 111 8.75 6.09 21.89
N ARG A 112 8.83 4.77 21.71
CA ARG A 112 10.05 4.14 21.16
C ARG A 112 10.26 4.48 19.69
N ALA A 113 9.19 4.67 18.90
CA ALA A 113 9.29 5.10 17.51
C ALA A 113 9.80 6.55 17.40
N VAL A 114 9.36 7.44 18.28
CA VAL A 114 9.89 8.81 18.39
C VAL A 114 11.38 8.81 18.70
N GLN A 115 11.81 8.06 19.72
CA GLN A 115 13.23 7.91 20.03
C GLN A 115 14.04 7.38 18.85
N LEU A 116 13.51 6.37 18.14
CA LEU A 116 14.16 5.81 16.96
C LEU A 116 14.26 6.84 15.82
N ALA A 117 13.24 7.68 15.64
CA ALA A 117 13.27 8.75 14.64
C ALA A 117 14.39 9.78 14.95
N ASP A 118 14.55 10.13 16.22
CA ASP A 118 15.63 11.02 16.68
C ASP A 118 17.01 10.36 16.52
N GLU A 119 17.17 9.09 16.93
CA GLU A 119 18.41 8.31 16.75
C GLU A 119 18.85 8.22 15.28
N LEU A 120 17.89 8.11 14.35
CA LEU A 120 18.14 8.05 12.92
C LEU A 120 18.27 9.43 12.26
N ASN A 121 18.12 10.52 13.01
CA ASN A 121 18.04 11.88 12.49
C ASN A 121 16.98 11.99 11.38
N ALA A 122 15.82 11.39 11.58
CA ALA A 122 14.70 11.50 10.67
C ALA A 122 14.07 12.90 10.78
N ARG A 123 13.68 13.48 9.64
CA ARG A 123 12.97 14.77 9.59
C ARG A 123 11.60 14.68 10.27
N HIS A 124 10.95 13.52 10.14
CA HIS A 124 9.71 13.19 10.83
C HIS A 124 9.50 11.68 10.93
N LEU A 125 8.68 11.29 11.91
CA LEU A 125 8.02 9.99 11.95
C LEU A 125 6.60 10.14 11.36
N GLU A 126 6.20 9.23 10.45
CA GLU A 126 4.86 9.17 9.86
C GLU A 126 4.19 7.84 10.23
N LEU A 127 3.05 7.91 10.89
CA LEU A 127 2.23 6.77 11.24
C LEU A 127 0.92 6.78 10.44
N ARG A 128 0.70 5.75 9.62
CA ARG A 128 -0.43 5.65 8.68
C ARG A 128 -1.61 4.92 9.32
N HIS A 129 -2.34 5.61 10.17
CA HIS A 129 -3.55 5.06 10.80
C HIS A 129 -4.80 5.26 9.93
N GLU A 130 -5.82 4.46 10.14
CA GLU A 130 -7.18 4.73 9.69
C GLU A 130 -7.91 5.55 10.76
N THR A 131 -7.87 5.07 12.00
CA THR A 131 -8.38 5.79 13.16
C THR A 131 -7.22 6.44 13.89
N PRO A 132 -7.30 7.73 14.21
CA PRO A 132 -6.24 8.41 14.94
C PRO A 132 -6.04 7.81 16.32
N ILE A 133 -4.80 7.82 16.77
CA ILE A 133 -4.45 7.48 18.16
C ILE A 133 -4.13 8.76 18.91
N ASP A 134 -4.44 8.79 20.20
CA ASP A 134 -4.09 9.91 21.08
C ASP A 134 -2.69 9.70 21.66
N HIS A 135 -1.78 10.63 21.36
CA HIS A 135 -0.42 10.60 21.88
C HIS A 135 0.22 11.99 21.81
N PRO A 136 0.80 12.51 22.92
CA PRO A 136 1.26 13.91 23.01
C PRO A 136 2.41 14.24 22.04
N ALA A 137 3.24 13.27 21.63
CA ALA A 137 4.30 13.51 20.67
C ALA A 137 3.81 13.64 19.23
N LEU A 138 2.59 13.21 18.90
CA LEU A 138 2.08 13.29 17.53
C LEU A 138 1.48 14.68 17.28
N ASN A 139 2.33 15.59 16.82
CA ASN A 139 2.06 17.03 16.66
C ASN A 139 1.59 17.43 15.25
N GLY A 140 1.51 16.50 14.30
CA GLY A 140 1.01 16.73 12.94
C GLY A 140 -0.05 15.71 12.52
N ARG A 141 -0.99 16.12 11.64
CA ARG A 141 -2.03 15.24 11.11
C ARG A 141 -2.37 15.57 9.66
N LEU A 142 -2.55 14.53 8.83
CA LEU A 142 -3.06 14.63 7.47
C LEU A 142 -4.34 13.81 7.33
N THR A 143 -5.44 14.47 6.93
CA THR A 143 -6.79 13.86 6.79
C THR A 143 -7.41 14.10 5.42
N THR A 144 -6.65 14.65 4.46
CA THR A 144 -7.14 14.96 3.10
C THR A 144 -7.29 13.74 2.20
N LYS A 145 -6.86 12.58 2.69
CA LYS A 145 -6.96 11.30 1.99
C LYS A 145 -8.04 10.44 2.65
N VAL A 146 -8.64 9.60 1.83
CA VAL A 146 -9.66 8.63 2.26
C VAL A 146 -9.40 7.29 1.60
N HIS A 147 -9.80 6.20 2.25
CA HIS A 147 -9.88 4.88 1.65
C HIS A 147 -11.22 4.74 0.92
N MET A 148 -11.23 3.99 -0.17
CA MET A 148 -12.41 3.75 -0.99
C MET A 148 -12.67 2.24 -1.04
N ARG A 149 -13.69 1.76 -0.32
CA ARG A 149 -14.01 0.35 -0.15
C ARG A 149 -15.40 0.01 -0.65
N LEU A 150 -15.52 -1.11 -1.34
CA LEU A 150 -16.80 -1.64 -1.82
C LEU A 150 -17.08 -2.97 -1.13
N PRO A 151 -18.14 -3.08 -0.34
CA PRO A 151 -18.64 -4.38 0.12
C PRO A 151 -19.00 -5.25 -1.08
N LEU A 152 -18.52 -6.50 -1.08
CA LEU A 152 -18.76 -7.42 -2.17
C LEU A 152 -19.93 -8.36 -1.85
N PRO A 153 -20.84 -8.61 -2.80
CA PRO A 153 -21.87 -9.62 -2.66
C PRO A 153 -21.30 -11.03 -2.88
N ALA A 154 -22.11 -12.04 -2.60
CA ALA A 154 -21.70 -13.44 -2.70
C ALA A 154 -21.46 -13.92 -4.14
N THR A 155 -22.05 -13.28 -5.15
CA THR A 155 -21.90 -13.69 -6.55
C THR A 155 -21.66 -12.52 -7.49
N THR A 156 -21.02 -12.80 -8.63
CA THR A 156 -20.72 -11.81 -9.67
C THR A 156 -21.99 -11.29 -10.36
N GLU A 157 -23.08 -12.06 -10.40
CA GLU A 157 -24.37 -11.65 -10.95
C GLU A 157 -25.03 -10.59 -10.05
N VAL A 158 -24.98 -10.78 -8.73
CA VAL A 158 -25.51 -9.79 -7.77
C VAL A 158 -24.68 -8.51 -7.84
N LEU A 159 -23.34 -8.65 -7.91
CA LEU A 159 -22.44 -7.52 -8.12
C LEU A 159 -22.82 -6.73 -9.38
N TRP A 160 -22.97 -7.42 -10.51
CA TRP A 160 -23.32 -6.78 -11.78
C TRP A 160 -24.65 -6.04 -11.74
N LYS A 161 -25.68 -6.65 -11.16
CA LYS A 161 -27.00 -6.02 -11.01
C LYS A 161 -26.96 -4.79 -10.11
N GLY A 162 -26.10 -4.78 -9.10
CA GLY A 162 -25.91 -3.66 -8.15
C GLY A 162 -25.15 -2.46 -8.73
N LEU A 163 -24.39 -2.63 -9.82
CA LEU A 163 -23.67 -1.54 -10.43
C LEU A 163 -24.60 -0.52 -11.10
N ASP A 164 -24.20 0.76 -11.06
CA ASP A 164 -24.91 1.83 -11.77
C ASP A 164 -25.00 1.55 -13.28
N ALA A 165 -26.10 1.95 -13.90
CA ALA A 165 -26.34 1.75 -15.34
C ALA A 165 -25.24 2.39 -16.21
N LYS A 166 -24.70 3.54 -15.81
CA LYS A 166 -23.60 4.21 -16.51
C LYS A 166 -22.34 3.35 -16.48
N VAL A 167 -22.01 2.75 -15.34
CA VAL A 167 -20.86 1.85 -15.19
C VAL A 167 -21.05 0.62 -16.07
N ARG A 168 -22.21 -0.04 -16.01
CA ARG A 168 -22.52 -1.19 -16.86
C ARG A 168 -22.39 -0.87 -18.36
N ASN A 169 -22.84 0.30 -18.79
CA ASN A 169 -22.72 0.72 -20.19
C ASN A 169 -21.25 0.94 -20.61
N GLN A 170 -20.42 1.47 -19.73
CA GLN A 170 -18.98 1.62 -19.99
C GLN A 170 -18.28 0.26 -20.05
N VAL A 171 -18.63 -0.69 -19.17
CA VAL A 171 -18.10 -2.06 -19.22
C VAL A 171 -18.49 -2.73 -20.54
N ARG A 172 -19.78 -2.70 -20.92
CA ARG A 172 -20.26 -3.26 -22.20
C ARG A 172 -19.54 -2.62 -23.42
N LYS A 173 -19.16 -1.36 -23.32
CA LYS A 173 -18.35 -0.73 -24.35
C LYS A 173 -16.95 -1.36 -24.42
N GLY A 174 -16.35 -1.68 -23.26
CA GLY A 174 -15.06 -2.39 -23.18
C GLY A 174 -15.14 -3.80 -23.77
N GLU A 175 -16.24 -4.52 -23.51
CA GLU A 175 -16.48 -5.89 -24.03
C GLU A 175 -16.48 -5.95 -25.57
N LYS A 176 -16.88 -4.87 -26.25
CA LYS A 176 -16.84 -4.79 -27.74
C LYS A 176 -15.43 -4.78 -28.31
N GLY A 177 -14.40 -4.55 -27.49
CA GLY A 177 -13.02 -4.56 -27.91
C GLY A 177 -12.40 -5.94 -28.09
N ASN A 178 -13.14 -7.03 -27.78
CA ASN A 178 -12.65 -8.42 -27.80
C ASN A 178 -11.35 -8.62 -26.99
N PHE A 179 -11.21 -7.86 -25.91
CA PHE A 179 -10.06 -7.98 -25.00
C PHE A 179 -10.20 -9.22 -24.10
N THR A 180 -9.08 -9.84 -23.78
CA THR A 180 -9.03 -11.00 -22.90
C THR A 180 -8.33 -10.69 -21.59
N MET A 181 -8.81 -11.25 -20.48
CA MET A 181 -8.19 -11.09 -19.16
C MET A 181 -7.33 -12.30 -18.83
N ALA A 182 -6.07 -12.08 -18.50
CA ALA A 182 -5.12 -13.08 -18.05
C ALA A 182 -4.70 -12.81 -16.61
N TRP A 183 -4.51 -13.89 -15.83
CA TRP A 183 -4.10 -13.84 -14.44
C TRP A 183 -2.78 -14.58 -14.27
N GLY A 184 -1.93 -14.12 -13.36
CA GLY A 184 -0.66 -14.79 -13.06
C GLY A 184 0.14 -14.09 -11.96
N GLY A 185 1.36 -14.54 -11.77
CA GLY A 185 2.31 -14.01 -10.81
C GLY A 185 3.54 -13.45 -11.50
N LEU A 186 4.70 -14.06 -11.22
CA LEU A 186 5.98 -13.65 -11.84
C LEU A 186 5.99 -13.82 -13.37
N ASP A 187 5.21 -14.73 -13.91
CA ASP A 187 5.02 -14.95 -15.35
C ASP A 187 4.33 -13.79 -16.07
N ARG A 188 3.61 -12.92 -15.35
CA ARG A 188 2.96 -11.72 -15.86
C ARG A 188 3.68 -10.42 -15.50
N LEU A 189 4.78 -10.52 -14.77
CA LEU A 189 5.48 -9.34 -14.26
C LEU A 189 6.04 -8.44 -15.38
N ASP A 190 6.49 -9.01 -16.48
CA ASP A 190 7.05 -8.22 -17.59
C ASP A 190 5.96 -7.43 -18.32
N ASP A 191 4.80 -8.03 -18.59
CA ASP A 191 3.61 -7.38 -19.15
C ASP A 191 3.13 -6.24 -18.24
N PHE A 192 3.00 -6.54 -16.95
CA PHE A 192 2.62 -5.57 -15.93
C PHE A 192 3.58 -4.38 -15.90
N TYR A 193 4.88 -4.65 -15.83
CA TYR A 193 5.88 -3.60 -15.71
C TYR A 193 5.97 -2.73 -16.96
N ALA A 194 5.81 -3.30 -18.15
CA ALA A 194 5.80 -2.56 -19.43
C ALA A 194 4.66 -1.54 -19.50
N VAL A 195 3.42 -1.95 -19.14
CA VAL A 195 2.26 -1.05 -19.12
C VAL A 195 2.41 0.01 -18.03
N MET A 196 2.85 -0.40 -16.83
CA MET A 196 3.10 0.52 -15.71
C MET A 196 4.12 1.60 -16.08
N CYS A 197 5.27 1.24 -16.63
CA CYS A 197 6.31 2.19 -17.05
C CYS A 197 5.77 3.24 -18.02
N ARG A 198 5.00 2.81 -19.01
CA ARG A 198 4.44 3.70 -20.03
C ARG A 198 3.40 4.64 -19.42
N ASN A 199 2.46 4.11 -18.65
CA ASN A 199 1.42 4.91 -18.01
C ASN A 199 1.98 5.90 -16.99
N MET A 200 2.93 5.47 -16.13
CA MET A 200 3.54 6.35 -15.14
C MET A 200 4.35 7.48 -15.78
N ARG A 201 5.08 7.21 -16.87
CA ARG A 201 5.72 8.26 -17.69
C ARG A 201 4.69 9.26 -18.21
N ASP A 202 3.58 8.78 -18.76
CA ASP A 202 2.51 9.61 -19.34
C ASP A 202 1.79 10.45 -18.26
N LEU A 203 1.72 9.96 -17.04
CA LEU A 203 1.21 10.70 -15.88
C LEU A 203 2.23 11.71 -15.32
N GLY A 204 3.51 11.60 -15.70
CA GLY A 204 4.58 12.45 -15.17
C GLY A 204 5.10 12.03 -13.80
N THR A 205 4.91 10.77 -13.43
CA THR A 205 5.28 10.19 -12.14
C THR A 205 6.38 9.14 -12.33
N PRO A 206 7.45 9.17 -11.52
CA PRO A 206 8.45 8.10 -11.55
C PRO A 206 7.85 6.75 -11.15
N ILE A 207 8.33 5.67 -11.80
CA ILE A 207 7.93 4.28 -11.53
C ILE A 207 8.84 3.63 -10.50
N TYR A 208 8.30 2.77 -9.63
CA TYR A 208 9.11 1.87 -8.79
C TYR A 208 9.90 0.86 -9.63
N GLY A 209 11.02 0.40 -9.07
CA GLY A 209 11.81 -0.66 -9.70
C GLY A 209 11.02 -1.97 -9.81
N ARG A 210 11.27 -2.73 -10.90
CA ARG A 210 10.70 -4.06 -11.13
C ARG A 210 10.89 -5.00 -9.92
N LYS A 211 12.04 -4.86 -9.24
CA LYS A 211 12.42 -5.61 -8.04
C LYS A 211 11.41 -5.50 -6.89
N LEU A 212 10.70 -4.35 -6.75
CA LEU A 212 9.64 -4.20 -5.75
C LEU A 212 8.48 -5.17 -6.03
N PHE A 213 8.00 -5.21 -7.27
CA PHE A 213 6.86 -6.05 -7.65
C PHE A 213 7.23 -7.54 -7.59
N GLU A 214 8.47 -7.87 -7.97
CA GLU A 214 9.03 -9.22 -7.82
C GLU A 214 9.08 -9.64 -6.33
N ALA A 215 9.55 -8.77 -5.45
CA ALA A 215 9.58 -9.01 -4.01
C ALA A 215 8.16 -9.19 -3.42
N ILE A 216 7.16 -8.44 -3.89
CA ILE A 216 5.76 -8.61 -3.48
C ILE A 216 5.25 -10.01 -3.86
N LEU A 217 5.39 -10.39 -5.13
CA LEU A 217 4.90 -11.67 -5.66
C LEU A 217 5.61 -12.87 -5.03
N THR A 218 6.90 -12.73 -4.70
CA THR A 218 7.70 -13.77 -4.04
C THR A 218 7.36 -13.90 -2.56
N THR A 219 7.15 -12.77 -1.87
CA THR A 219 6.83 -12.77 -0.42
C THR A 219 5.40 -13.23 -0.16
N PHE A 220 4.49 -12.93 -1.07
CA PHE A 220 3.07 -13.25 -0.96
C PHE A 220 2.61 -14.13 -2.13
N PRO A 221 3.10 -15.39 -2.23
CA PRO A 221 2.67 -16.29 -3.29
C PRO A 221 1.15 -16.53 -3.20
N LEU A 222 0.52 -16.64 -4.37
CA LEU A 222 -0.92 -16.84 -4.44
C LEU A 222 -1.32 -18.21 -3.90
N THR A 223 -2.25 -18.21 -2.95
CA THR A 223 -2.89 -19.41 -2.37
C THR A 223 -4.40 -19.34 -2.60
N ALA A 224 -5.14 -20.33 -2.12
CA ALA A 224 -6.61 -20.30 -2.18
C ALA A 224 -7.20 -19.11 -1.39
N GLN A 225 -6.61 -18.75 -0.23
CA GLN A 225 -7.13 -17.74 0.70
C GLN A 225 -6.49 -16.37 0.54
N SER A 226 -5.22 -16.31 0.15
CA SER A 226 -4.44 -15.06 0.16
C SER A 226 -3.32 -15.06 -0.88
N GLY A 227 -2.67 -13.93 -1.05
CA GLY A 227 -1.50 -13.76 -1.89
C GLY A 227 -1.63 -12.58 -2.85
N ALA A 228 -0.58 -12.36 -3.61
CA ALA A 228 -0.51 -11.33 -4.65
C ALA A 228 -0.66 -11.97 -6.03
N GLU A 229 -1.43 -11.33 -6.91
CA GLU A 229 -1.53 -11.71 -8.32
C GLU A 229 -1.59 -10.49 -9.24
N ILE A 230 -1.22 -10.69 -10.48
CA ILE A 230 -1.31 -9.70 -11.55
C ILE A 230 -2.47 -10.07 -12.46
N GLY A 231 -3.36 -9.09 -12.71
CA GLY A 231 -4.33 -9.11 -13.77
C GLY A 231 -3.82 -8.32 -14.98
N THR A 232 -3.89 -8.90 -16.17
CA THR A 232 -3.48 -8.28 -17.44
C THR A 232 -4.59 -8.36 -18.45
N LEU A 233 -5.09 -7.21 -18.91
CA LEU A 233 -6.01 -7.12 -20.02
C LEU A 233 -5.22 -7.03 -21.33
N LEU A 234 -5.54 -7.90 -22.29
CA LEU A 234 -4.82 -8.08 -23.53
C LEU A 234 -5.70 -7.71 -24.74
N ASP A 235 -5.09 -7.04 -25.71
CA ASP A 235 -5.60 -6.88 -27.09
C ASP A 235 -4.78 -7.80 -28.00
N GLY A 236 -5.33 -8.97 -28.31
CA GLY A 236 -4.56 -10.08 -28.86
C GLY A 236 -3.45 -10.51 -27.89
N SER A 237 -2.19 -10.35 -28.27
CA SER A 237 -1.02 -10.61 -27.40
C SER A 237 -0.49 -9.37 -26.67
N LYS A 238 -1.03 -8.18 -26.98
CA LYS A 238 -0.53 -6.90 -26.46
C LYS A 238 -1.15 -6.59 -25.09
N PRO A 239 -0.36 -6.41 -24.01
CA PRO A 239 -0.89 -5.95 -22.73
C PRO A 239 -1.29 -4.46 -22.83
N ILE A 240 -2.53 -4.14 -22.45
CA ILE A 240 -3.14 -2.81 -22.58
C ILE A 240 -3.56 -2.19 -21.25
N ALA A 241 -3.89 -3.03 -20.28
CA ALA A 241 -4.18 -2.59 -18.93
C ALA A 241 -3.76 -3.67 -17.92
N VAL A 242 -3.29 -3.25 -16.75
CA VAL A 242 -2.73 -4.15 -15.73
C VAL A 242 -3.10 -3.68 -14.34
N ALA A 243 -3.20 -4.64 -13.41
CA ALA A 243 -3.37 -4.37 -11.98
C ALA A 243 -2.61 -5.40 -11.15
N LEU A 244 -2.08 -4.96 -10.00
CA LEU A 244 -1.63 -5.82 -8.93
C LEU A 244 -2.75 -5.92 -7.91
N LEU A 245 -3.10 -7.13 -7.51
CA LEU A 245 -4.07 -7.43 -6.47
C LEU A 245 -3.39 -8.07 -5.27
N LEU A 246 -3.85 -7.70 -4.09
CA LEU A 246 -3.47 -8.29 -2.81
C LEU A 246 -4.73 -8.88 -2.17
N HIS A 247 -4.79 -10.21 -2.07
CA HIS A 247 -5.93 -10.92 -1.46
C HIS A 247 -5.56 -11.39 -0.07
N GLY A 248 -6.48 -11.30 0.87
CA GLY A 248 -6.32 -11.88 2.19
C GLY A 248 -7.28 -11.33 3.24
N ASN A 249 -7.68 -12.20 4.15
CA ASN A 249 -8.57 -11.88 5.29
C ASN A 249 -9.90 -11.21 4.86
N GLY A 250 -10.48 -11.68 3.77
CA GLY A 250 -11.75 -11.16 3.26
C GLY A 250 -11.63 -9.85 2.46
N VAL A 251 -10.41 -9.37 2.19
CA VAL A 251 -10.19 -8.14 1.45
C VAL A 251 -9.35 -8.39 0.20
N THR A 252 -9.79 -7.87 -0.94
CA THR A 252 -8.93 -7.65 -2.12
C THR A 252 -8.58 -6.19 -2.19
N GLU A 253 -7.30 -5.85 -2.11
CA GLU A 253 -6.79 -4.49 -2.33
C GLU A 253 -6.12 -4.38 -3.69
N VAL A 254 -6.30 -3.23 -4.36
CA VAL A 254 -5.60 -2.86 -5.61
C VAL A 254 -4.64 -1.71 -5.33
N PRO A 255 -3.39 -2.00 -4.90
CA PRO A 255 -2.42 -0.95 -4.62
C PRO A 255 -2.01 -0.17 -5.85
N THR A 256 -2.04 -0.81 -7.03
CA THR A 256 -1.69 -0.16 -8.29
C THR A 256 -2.41 -0.80 -9.48
N ALA A 257 -2.88 0.04 -10.39
CA ALA A 257 -3.45 -0.34 -11.66
C ALA A 257 -3.10 0.72 -12.72
N SER A 258 -2.96 0.30 -13.96
CA SER A 258 -2.62 1.19 -15.08
C SER A 258 -3.28 0.72 -16.37
N SER A 259 -3.62 1.67 -17.24
CA SER A 259 -4.07 1.40 -18.61
C SER A 259 -3.42 2.34 -19.59
N LEU A 260 -3.17 1.88 -20.82
CA LEU A 260 -2.61 2.68 -21.88
C LEU A 260 -3.63 3.71 -22.36
N ARG A 261 -3.22 4.97 -22.49
CA ARG A 261 -4.10 6.10 -22.88
C ARG A 261 -4.80 5.91 -24.21
N GLU A 262 -4.14 5.25 -25.16
CA GLU A 262 -4.69 4.96 -26.48
C GLU A 262 -5.95 4.07 -26.42
N TYR A 263 -6.17 3.35 -25.31
CA TYR A 263 -7.34 2.51 -25.08
C TYR A 263 -8.43 3.18 -24.23
N ASN A 264 -8.28 4.45 -23.84
CA ASN A 264 -9.30 5.15 -23.05
C ASN A 264 -10.65 5.22 -23.79
N ALA A 265 -10.61 5.44 -25.11
CA ALA A 265 -11.82 5.49 -25.94
C ALA A 265 -12.59 4.16 -25.97
N SER A 266 -11.92 3.02 -25.82
CA SER A 266 -12.54 1.70 -25.76
C SER A 266 -13.12 1.32 -24.41
N SER A 267 -12.89 2.12 -23.37
CA SER A 267 -13.24 1.79 -21.97
C SER A 267 -12.53 0.55 -21.41
N ALA A 268 -11.33 0.21 -21.92
CA ALA A 268 -10.53 -0.93 -21.46
C ALA A 268 -10.30 -0.93 -19.94
N ASN A 269 -10.06 0.26 -19.35
CA ASN A 269 -9.90 0.39 -17.89
C ASN A 269 -11.16 -0.01 -17.11
N MET A 270 -12.36 0.30 -17.63
CA MET A 270 -13.62 -0.09 -17.00
C MET A 270 -13.82 -1.61 -17.08
N LEU A 271 -13.51 -2.21 -18.21
CA LEU A 271 -13.56 -3.66 -18.37
C LEU A 271 -12.56 -4.35 -17.43
N MET A 272 -11.31 -3.87 -17.35
CA MET A 272 -10.34 -4.41 -16.39
C MET A 272 -10.89 -4.38 -14.96
N TYR A 273 -11.37 -3.22 -14.49
CA TYR A 273 -11.91 -3.13 -13.11
C TYR A 273 -13.11 -4.06 -12.88
N ARG A 274 -13.94 -4.30 -13.89
CA ARG A 274 -15.00 -5.30 -13.80
C ARG A 274 -14.41 -6.70 -13.51
N HIS A 275 -13.40 -7.12 -14.25
CA HIS A 275 -12.72 -8.40 -14.02
C HIS A 275 -12.03 -8.46 -12.66
N LEU A 276 -11.43 -7.34 -12.18
CA LEU A 276 -10.80 -7.31 -10.84
C LEU A 276 -11.86 -7.55 -9.74
N LEU A 277 -13.03 -6.94 -9.86
CA LEU A 277 -14.14 -7.11 -8.93
C LEU A 277 -14.70 -8.53 -8.97
N ASP A 278 -14.92 -9.08 -10.17
CA ASP A 278 -15.36 -10.47 -10.34
C ASP A 278 -14.36 -11.43 -9.70
N ARG A 279 -13.07 -11.23 -9.95
CA ARG A 279 -12.00 -12.04 -9.36
C ARG A 279 -12.03 -12.01 -7.83
N ALA A 280 -12.28 -10.86 -7.23
CA ALA A 280 -12.40 -10.75 -5.78
C ALA A 280 -13.60 -11.53 -5.23
N VAL A 281 -14.75 -11.46 -5.90
CA VAL A 281 -15.96 -12.26 -5.55
C VAL A 281 -15.68 -13.75 -5.68
N GLU A 282 -15.11 -14.19 -6.81
CA GLU A 282 -14.75 -15.60 -7.09
C GLU A 282 -13.79 -16.17 -6.04
N ARG A 283 -12.93 -15.32 -5.47
CA ARG A 283 -12.02 -15.68 -4.38
C ARG A 283 -12.66 -15.60 -3.00
N GLY A 284 -13.98 -15.36 -2.92
CA GLY A 284 -14.71 -15.29 -1.66
C GLY A 284 -14.33 -14.11 -0.77
N GLN A 285 -13.79 -13.02 -1.35
CA GLN A 285 -13.50 -11.81 -0.60
C GLN A 285 -14.77 -11.02 -0.31
N LEU A 286 -14.82 -10.36 0.84
CA LEU A 286 -15.98 -9.62 1.33
C LEU A 286 -15.93 -8.13 0.98
N VAL A 287 -14.71 -7.60 0.76
CA VAL A 287 -14.45 -6.17 0.49
C VAL A 287 -13.44 -6.03 -0.63
N PHE A 288 -13.73 -5.12 -1.56
CA PHE A 288 -12.78 -4.65 -2.55
C PHE A 288 -12.27 -3.26 -2.15
N ASP A 289 -11.00 -3.14 -1.82
CA ASP A 289 -10.35 -1.88 -1.46
C ASP A 289 -9.65 -1.29 -2.70
N PHE A 290 -10.24 -0.22 -3.25
CA PHE A 290 -9.66 0.53 -4.35
C PHE A 290 -8.41 1.34 -3.94
N GLY A 291 -8.01 1.28 -2.68
CA GLY A 291 -6.95 2.07 -2.11
C GLY A 291 -7.33 3.54 -1.88
N ARG A 292 -6.31 4.31 -1.53
CA ARG A 292 -6.45 5.71 -1.11
C ARG A 292 -6.75 6.66 -2.26
N SER A 293 -7.51 7.72 -1.97
CA SER A 293 -7.75 8.84 -2.89
C SER A 293 -7.71 10.17 -2.15
N THR A 294 -7.39 11.25 -2.86
CA THR A 294 -7.70 12.61 -2.38
C THR A 294 -9.20 12.80 -2.49
N ALA A 295 -9.85 13.27 -1.43
CA ALA A 295 -11.27 13.57 -1.45
C ALA A 295 -11.61 14.50 -2.63
N ASP A 296 -12.71 14.22 -3.31
CA ASP A 296 -13.23 14.93 -4.49
C ASP A 296 -12.32 14.99 -5.73
N GLY A 297 -11.16 14.36 -5.68
CA GLY A 297 -10.24 14.24 -6.82
C GLY A 297 -10.73 13.29 -7.93
N PRO A 298 -10.07 13.29 -9.10
CA PRO A 298 -10.47 12.43 -10.23
C PRO A 298 -10.53 10.94 -9.88
N THR A 299 -9.54 10.43 -9.14
CA THR A 299 -9.50 9.02 -8.70
C THR A 299 -10.59 8.70 -7.69
N PHE A 300 -10.97 9.65 -6.81
CA PHE A 300 -12.10 9.50 -5.90
C PHE A 300 -13.41 9.33 -6.68
N LYS A 301 -13.68 10.21 -7.67
CA LYS A 301 -14.88 10.13 -8.52
C LYS A 301 -14.93 8.83 -9.31
N PHE A 302 -13.79 8.37 -9.83
CA PHE A 302 -13.67 7.09 -10.53
C PHE A 302 -14.05 5.92 -9.61
N LYS A 303 -13.54 5.87 -8.38
CA LYS A 303 -13.84 4.78 -7.43
C LYS A 303 -15.28 4.85 -6.94
N ARG A 304 -15.79 6.06 -6.69
CA ARG A 304 -17.17 6.27 -6.22
C ARG A 304 -18.22 5.80 -7.22
N GLN A 305 -17.99 5.91 -8.53
CA GLN A 305 -18.95 5.42 -9.53
C GLN A 305 -19.18 3.90 -9.46
N TRP A 306 -18.22 3.14 -8.93
CA TRP A 306 -18.35 1.69 -8.70
C TRP A 306 -19.17 1.35 -7.45
N GLY A 307 -19.61 2.33 -6.67
CA GLY A 307 -20.31 2.15 -5.40
C GLY A 307 -19.40 2.13 -4.18
N ALA A 308 -18.11 2.46 -4.33
CA ALA A 308 -17.19 2.46 -3.20
C ALA A 308 -17.57 3.49 -2.14
N GLU A 309 -17.57 3.04 -0.90
CA GLU A 309 -17.81 3.83 0.31
C GLU A 309 -16.52 4.52 0.78
N VAL A 310 -16.70 5.66 1.46
CA VAL A 310 -15.59 6.48 1.97
C VAL A 310 -15.28 6.07 3.40
N HIS A 311 -14.02 5.71 3.64
CA HIS A 311 -13.49 5.42 4.98
C HIS A 311 -12.35 6.39 5.30
N PRO A 312 -12.19 6.80 6.58
CA PRO A 312 -11.13 7.73 6.96
C PRO A 312 -9.74 7.16 6.73
N ALA A 313 -8.79 8.03 6.42
CA ALA A 313 -7.36 7.76 6.45
C ALA A 313 -6.69 8.89 7.22
N THR A 314 -6.14 8.57 8.38
CA THR A 314 -5.51 9.57 9.25
C THR A 314 -4.04 9.27 9.38
N TRP A 315 -3.21 10.07 8.73
CA TRP A 315 -1.78 10.00 8.92
C TRP A 315 -1.35 10.97 10.01
N GLN A 316 -0.63 10.47 10.99
CA GLN A 316 -0.16 11.25 12.13
C GLN A 316 1.36 11.34 12.10
N TYR A 317 1.88 12.47 12.52
CA TYR A 317 3.28 12.80 12.43
C TYR A 317 3.87 13.20 13.79
N TYR A 318 5.07 12.75 14.05
CA TYR A 318 5.99 13.43 14.95
C TYR A 318 6.96 14.24 14.09
N LEU A 319 6.88 15.57 14.21
CA LEU A 319 7.67 16.52 13.45
C LEU A 319 8.80 17.04 14.36
N CYS A 320 10.04 16.69 14.05
CA CYS A 320 11.21 17.09 14.85
C CYS A 320 11.40 18.62 14.85
N ASN A 321 11.06 19.32 13.77
CA ASN A 321 11.24 20.77 13.59
C ASN A 321 9.93 21.54 13.30
N GLY A 322 8.77 20.98 13.65
CA GLY A 322 7.49 21.69 13.66
C GLY A 322 6.79 21.92 12.32
N GLU A 323 7.36 21.58 11.16
CA GLU A 323 6.74 21.79 9.86
C GLU A 323 6.58 20.47 9.05
N THR A 324 5.36 20.20 8.60
CA THR A 324 5.11 19.26 7.51
C THR A 324 5.64 19.90 6.23
N GLY A 325 6.87 19.53 5.86
CA GLY A 325 7.53 20.16 4.72
C GLY A 325 6.69 20.11 3.44
N GLU A 326 6.99 21.06 2.55
CA GLU A 326 6.31 21.39 1.28
C GLU A 326 6.26 20.27 0.19
N MET A 327 6.27 18.98 0.56
CA MET A 327 6.19 17.87 -0.39
C MET A 327 4.76 17.62 -0.89
N ARG A 328 4.12 18.68 -1.40
CA ARG A 328 2.84 18.54 -2.12
C ARG A 328 3.12 18.42 -3.62
N PRO A 329 2.58 17.39 -4.30
CA PRO A 329 2.67 17.27 -5.76
C PRO A 329 2.14 18.49 -6.52
N ASP A 330 1.28 19.27 -5.88
CA ASP A 330 0.62 20.46 -6.48
C ASP A 330 1.52 21.71 -6.47
N ASN A 331 2.75 21.63 -5.96
CA ASN A 331 3.68 22.77 -5.97
C ASN A 331 4.03 23.16 -7.43
N PRO A 332 3.83 24.42 -7.85
CA PRO A 332 4.12 24.90 -9.21
C PRO A 332 5.54 24.62 -9.69
N LYS A 333 6.51 24.51 -8.78
CA LYS A 333 7.90 24.15 -9.10
C LYS A 333 8.01 22.77 -9.77
N TYR A 334 7.15 21.82 -9.39
CA TYR A 334 7.18 20.46 -9.95
C TYR A 334 6.45 20.34 -11.29
N GLN A 335 5.56 21.26 -11.65
CA GLN A 335 4.79 21.20 -12.89
C GLN A 335 5.68 21.24 -14.17
N ARG A 336 6.80 21.97 -14.12
CA ARG A 336 7.77 22.00 -15.23
C ARG A 336 8.51 20.65 -15.35
N LEU A 337 8.91 20.08 -14.22
CA LEU A 337 9.59 18.78 -14.17
C LEU A 337 8.66 17.65 -14.62
N ILE A 338 7.39 17.67 -14.21
CA ILE A 338 6.36 16.73 -14.67
C ILE A 338 6.22 16.78 -16.19
N ARG A 339 6.10 17.96 -16.80
CA ARG A 339 5.99 18.12 -18.27
C ARG A 339 7.26 17.66 -18.99
N LEU A 340 8.44 17.89 -18.43
CA LEU A 340 9.68 17.39 -18.99
C LEU A 340 9.72 15.85 -18.91
N TRP A 341 9.37 15.28 -17.74
CA TRP A 341 9.29 13.83 -17.53
C TRP A 341 8.39 13.14 -18.56
N GLN A 342 7.21 13.69 -18.82
CA GLN A 342 6.25 13.16 -19.79
C GLN A 342 6.78 13.09 -21.24
N ARG A 343 7.82 13.87 -21.57
CA ARG A 343 8.46 13.89 -22.91
C ARG A 343 9.64 12.93 -23.03
N LEU A 344 10.14 12.41 -21.91
CA LEU A 344 11.27 11.49 -21.93
C LEU A 344 10.88 10.13 -22.56
N PRO A 345 11.80 9.46 -23.27
CA PRO A 345 11.60 8.06 -23.66
C PRO A 345 11.33 7.16 -22.45
N VAL A 346 10.44 6.17 -22.60
CA VAL A 346 10.08 5.24 -21.49
C VAL A 346 11.31 4.55 -20.92
N ARG A 347 12.28 4.16 -21.75
CA ARG A 347 13.53 3.53 -21.29
C ARG A 347 14.33 4.43 -20.34
N VAL A 348 14.32 5.74 -20.56
CA VAL A 348 15.00 6.71 -19.68
C VAL A 348 14.26 6.81 -18.36
N THR A 349 12.93 7.01 -18.38
CA THR A 349 12.14 7.11 -17.14
C THR A 349 12.15 5.81 -16.33
N GLN A 350 12.24 4.66 -17.01
CA GLN A 350 12.40 3.35 -16.38
C GLN A 350 13.76 3.18 -15.68
N ALA A 351 14.83 3.74 -16.26
CA ALA A 351 16.16 3.64 -15.68
C ALA A 351 16.36 4.54 -14.45
N ILE A 352 15.87 5.80 -14.51
CA ILE A 352 16.11 6.80 -13.46
C ILE A 352 14.96 6.88 -12.44
N GLY A 353 13.74 6.49 -12.82
CA GLY A 353 12.54 6.56 -11.97
C GLY A 353 12.66 5.86 -10.63
N PRO A 354 13.17 4.62 -10.58
CA PRO A 354 13.31 3.88 -9.34
C PRO A 354 14.17 4.57 -8.28
N ALA A 355 15.27 5.23 -8.70
CA ALA A 355 16.14 5.96 -7.79
C ALA A 355 15.47 7.20 -7.19
N ILE A 356 14.54 7.82 -7.93
CA ILE A 356 13.79 8.99 -7.47
C ILE A 356 12.67 8.57 -6.53
N VAL A 357 11.79 7.64 -6.99
CA VAL A 357 10.54 7.32 -6.27
C VAL A 357 10.78 6.60 -4.95
N ARG A 358 11.85 5.79 -4.84
CA ARG A 358 12.19 5.12 -3.56
C ARG A 358 12.48 6.10 -2.43
N GLY A 359 12.81 7.35 -2.73
CA GLY A 359 13.08 8.41 -1.76
C GLY A 359 11.87 9.25 -1.39
N ILE A 360 10.70 8.95 -1.92
CA ILE A 360 9.43 9.66 -1.64
C ILE A 360 8.55 8.72 -0.82
N PRO A 361 8.30 8.99 0.47
CA PRO A 361 7.55 8.11 1.37
C PRO A 361 6.04 8.04 1.04
#